data_d6dca80815bd2bf6dad5610a6f340eff
#
_entry.id   d6dca80815bd2bf6dad5610a6f340eff
#
_cell.length_a   1.000
_cell.length_b   1.000
_cell.length_c   1.000
_cell.angle_alpha   90.00
_cell.angle_beta   90.00
_cell.angle_gamma   90.00
#
_symmetry.space_group_name_H-M   'P 1'
#
loop_
_entity.id
_entity.type
_entity.pdbx_description
1 polymer ?
#
loop_
_entity_poly.entity_id
_entity_poly.type
_entity_poly.pdbx_seq_one_letter_code
_entity_poly.pdbx_strand_id
1 'polypeptide(L)'
;IMLIEDSADTLGYKIDQKFNGISDFSITSFYGSHVINCAGTGGALMLNDKKLFLKGKILRSWGRLSSIIKEDNLKDRFNFKINGIDYDKKFVFSEMGFNIEPSEIGASFGLVQLTKLKANIIKRQKNFNLHYKFFKKLNHLFHLPIIKRNHSTGMLAFPIIIKKNWF
;
A
#
# COMPACT_ATOMS: atom_id res chain seq x y z
N ILE A 1 13.05 -9.72 -15.32
CA ILE A 1 12.78 -9.96 -13.90
C ILE A 1 11.69 -8.98 -13.49
N MET A 2 10.65 -9.48 -12.83
CA MET A 2 9.57 -8.67 -12.28
C MET A 2 9.97 -8.22 -10.87
N LEU A 3 9.80 -6.92 -10.58
CA LEU A 3 10.13 -6.34 -9.28
C LEU A 3 8.85 -6.07 -8.49
N ILE A 4 8.78 -6.64 -7.30
CA ILE A 4 7.70 -6.38 -6.34
C ILE A 4 8.26 -5.58 -5.18
N GLU A 5 7.67 -4.41 -4.91
CA GLU A 5 8.05 -3.53 -3.82
C GLU A 5 7.04 -3.67 -2.67
N ASP A 6 7.50 -4.19 -1.54
CA ASP A 6 6.73 -4.19 -0.30
C ASP A 6 6.96 -2.87 0.44
N SER A 7 6.02 -1.96 0.28
CA SER A 7 6.00 -0.64 0.92
C SER A 7 4.94 -0.55 2.03
N ALA A 8 4.58 -1.68 2.66
CA ALA A 8 3.57 -1.71 3.73
C ALA A 8 3.88 -0.71 4.84
N ASP A 9 5.15 -0.62 5.25
CA ASP A 9 5.62 0.23 6.36
C ASP A 9 6.20 1.59 5.92
N THR A 10 6.23 1.88 4.62
CA THR A 10 7.04 2.98 4.07
C THR A 10 6.25 3.97 3.21
N LEU A 11 4.96 4.12 3.50
CA LEU A 11 4.12 5.08 2.75
C LEU A 11 4.75 6.48 2.77
N GLY A 12 4.88 7.07 1.57
CA GLY A 12 5.52 8.38 1.39
C GLY A 12 7.05 8.35 1.38
N TYR A 13 7.65 7.16 1.30
CA TYR A 13 9.10 6.98 1.11
C TYR A 13 9.58 7.59 -0.21
N LYS A 14 10.77 8.18 -0.16
CA LYS A 14 11.41 8.77 -1.34
C LYS A 14 12.86 8.34 -1.44
N ILE A 15 13.31 8.08 -2.67
CA ILE A 15 14.71 7.96 -3.06
C ILE A 15 15.00 9.10 -4.03
N ASP A 16 16.06 9.87 -3.80
CA ASP A 16 16.43 11.02 -4.64
C ASP A 16 15.26 11.98 -4.92
N GLN A 17 14.47 12.27 -3.87
CA GLN A 17 13.25 13.10 -3.91
C GLN A 17 12.10 12.54 -4.77
N LYS A 18 12.24 11.35 -5.35
CA LYS A 18 11.16 10.65 -6.06
C LYS A 18 10.43 9.72 -5.11
N PHE A 19 9.11 9.64 -5.27
CA PHE A 19 8.33 8.65 -4.55
C PHE A 19 8.69 7.23 -5.01
N ASN A 20 8.54 6.26 -4.13
CA ASN A 20 8.54 4.85 -4.48
C ASN A 20 7.37 4.52 -5.43
N GLY A 21 7.33 3.30 -5.98
CA GLY A 21 6.34 2.86 -6.97
C GLY A 21 6.89 2.88 -8.40
N ILE A 22 8.21 2.76 -8.56
CA ILE A 22 8.88 2.56 -9.85
C ILE A 22 9.00 1.08 -10.24
N SER A 23 8.62 0.18 -9.33
CA SER A 23 8.55 -1.27 -9.52
C SER A 23 7.34 -1.67 -10.38
N ASP A 24 7.34 -2.90 -10.89
CA ASP A 24 6.19 -3.45 -11.63
C ASP A 24 4.94 -3.51 -10.75
N PHE A 25 5.15 -3.88 -9.48
CA PHE A 25 4.14 -3.93 -8.42
C PHE A 25 4.65 -3.21 -7.18
N SER A 26 3.80 -2.43 -6.54
CA SER A 26 4.07 -1.89 -5.21
C SER A 26 2.84 -2.05 -4.33
N ILE A 27 3.03 -2.48 -3.09
CA ILE A 27 1.97 -2.64 -2.11
C ILE A 27 2.18 -1.69 -0.93
N THR A 28 1.09 -1.23 -0.33
CA THR A 28 1.12 -0.53 0.95
C THR A 28 -0.03 -0.97 1.84
N SER A 29 0.13 -0.81 3.13
CA SER A 29 -0.87 -1.19 4.12
C SER A 29 -1.47 0.04 4.81
N PHE A 30 -2.77 -0.04 5.09
CA PHE A 30 -3.51 0.93 5.90
C PHE A 30 -3.98 0.32 7.22
N TYR A 31 -3.27 -0.69 7.72
CA TYR A 31 -3.53 -1.27 9.04
C TYR A 31 -3.30 -0.24 10.15
N GLY A 32 -3.89 -0.45 11.32
CA GLY A 32 -3.97 0.53 12.40
C GLY A 32 -2.65 1.13 12.88
N SER A 33 -1.54 0.38 12.83
CA SER A 33 -0.21 0.83 13.27
C SER A 33 0.61 1.57 12.21
N HIS A 34 0.16 1.61 10.95
CA HIS A 34 0.93 2.24 9.87
C HIS A 34 0.86 3.78 9.88
N VAL A 35 1.57 4.41 8.95
CA VAL A 35 1.72 5.89 8.88
C VAL A 35 0.38 6.60 8.76
N ILE A 36 -0.54 6.02 8.00
CA ILE A 36 -1.98 6.31 7.99
C ILE A 36 -2.74 4.99 7.98
N ASN A 37 -4.01 5.02 8.39
CA ASN A 37 -4.84 3.82 8.39
C ASN A 37 -6.25 4.11 7.88
N CYS A 38 -6.96 3.04 7.52
CA CYS A 38 -8.35 3.07 7.07
C CYS A 38 -9.26 2.39 8.10
N ALA A 39 -9.37 2.97 9.30
CA ALA A 39 -10.11 2.42 10.44
C ALA A 39 -9.62 1.00 10.83
N GLY A 40 -8.30 0.78 10.79
CA GLY A 40 -7.65 -0.45 11.24
C GLY A 40 -7.46 -1.53 10.17
N THR A 41 -7.96 -1.34 8.97
CA THR A 41 -7.88 -2.30 7.85
C THR A 41 -7.54 -1.62 6.53
N GLY A 42 -7.34 -2.42 5.47
CA GLY A 42 -7.14 -1.93 4.12
C GLY A 42 -5.69 -1.88 3.67
N GLY A 43 -5.53 -1.62 2.40
CA GLY A 43 -4.25 -1.50 1.72
C GLY A 43 -4.44 -1.05 0.29
N ALA A 44 -3.35 -0.85 -0.42
CA ALA A 44 -3.39 -0.54 -1.84
C ALA A 44 -2.34 -1.34 -2.60
N LEU A 45 -2.70 -1.76 -3.80
CA LEU A 45 -1.82 -2.34 -4.80
C LEU A 45 -1.68 -1.34 -5.93
N MET A 46 -0.47 -0.90 -6.19
CA MET A 46 -0.12 0.00 -7.29
C MET A 46 0.50 -0.81 -8.43
N LEU A 47 0.00 -0.60 -9.64
CA LEU A 47 0.36 -1.34 -10.83
C LEU A 47 0.62 -0.37 -11.98
N ASN A 48 1.78 -0.49 -12.63
CA ASN A 48 2.16 0.36 -13.77
C ASN A 48 1.61 -0.19 -15.10
N ASP A 49 1.32 -1.50 -15.18
CA ASP A 49 0.72 -2.12 -16.36
C ASP A 49 -0.81 -2.09 -16.30
N LYS A 50 -1.45 -1.56 -17.37
CA LYS A 50 -2.91 -1.43 -17.45
C LYS A 50 -3.63 -2.77 -17.45
N LYS A 51 -3.07 -3.83 -18.06
CA LYS A 51 -3.70 -5.16 -18.10
C LYS A 51 -3.69 -5.79 -16.72
N LEU A 52 -2.56 -5.69 -16.02
CA LEU A 52 -2.44 -6.16 -14.64
C LEU A 52 -3.34 -5.36 -13.69
N PHE A 53 -3.49 -4.05 -13.89
CA PHE A 53 -4.43 -3.23 -13.11
C PHE A 53 -5.89 -3.69 -13.29
N LEU A 54 -6.33 -3.93 -14.53
CA LEU A 54 -7.67 -4.43 -14.80
C LEU A 54 -7.88 -5.83 -14.22
N LYS A 55 -6.90 -6.72 -14.37
CA LYS A 55 -6.93 -8.05 -13.77
C LYS A 55 -6.99 -7.99 -12.24
N GLY A 56 -6.21 -7.10 -11.61
CA GLY A 56 -6.25 -6.86 -10.17
C GLY A 56 -7.64 -6.43 -9.68
N LYS A 57 -8.32 -5.54 -10.42
CA LYS A 57 -9.71 -5.15 -10.12
C LYS A 57 -10.68 -6.33 -10.19
N ILE A 58 -10.55 -7.17 -11.21
CA ILE A 58 -11.39 -8.38 -11.37
C ILE A 58 -11.15 -9.33 -10.20
N LEU A 59 -9.89 -9.65 -9.91
CA LEU A 59 -9.51 -10.59 -8.84
C LEU A 59 -9.94 -10.11 -7.46
N ARG A 60 -9.83 -8.81 -7.17
CA ARG A 60 -10.26 -8.18 -5.91
C ARG A 60 -11.75 -8.38 -5.65
N SER A 61 -12.57 -8.36 -6.72
CA SER A 61 -14.03 -8.37 -6.69
C SER A 61 -14.58 -9.71 -7.19
N TRP A 62 -14.28 -10.80 -6.51
CA TRP A 62 -14.74 -12.19 -6.78
C TRP A 62 -14.45 -12.72 -8.18
N GLY A 63 -13.66 -12.07 -9.00
CA GLY A 63 -13.45 -12.44 -10.40
C GLY A 63 -14.51 -11.92 -11.35
N ARG A 64 -15.30 -10.90 -10.98
CA ARG A 64 -16.43 -10.36 -11.76
C ARG A 64 -15.96 -9.40 -12.84
N LEU A 65 -16.51 -9.55 -14.06
CA LEU A 65 -16.27 -8.61 -15.16
C LEU A 65 -16.84 -7.21 -14.88
N SER A 66 -17.87 -7.09 -14.07
CA SER A 66 -18.45 -5.78 -13.71
C SER A 66 -17.50 -4.87 -12.95
N SER A 67 -16.48 -5.40 -12.30
CA SER A 67 -15.49 -4.60 -11.55
C SER A 67 -14.64 -3.65 -12.40
N ILE A 68 -14.60 -3.85 -13.71
CA ILE A 68 -13.84 -3.01 -14.66
C ILE A 68 -14.71 -2.07 -15.50
N ILE A 69 -16.03 -2.10 -15.31
CA ILE A 69 -16.97 -1.17 -15.95
C ILE A 69 -17.40 -0.09 -14.96
N LYS A 70 -17.86 1.05 -15.47
CA LYS A 70 -18.45 2.08 -14.63
C LYS A 70 -19.85 1.64 -14.19
N GLU A 71 -20.20 1.84 -12.93
CA GLU A 71 -21.47 1.39 -12.36
C GLU A 71 -22.71 2.02 -13.03
N ASP A 72 -22.58 3.24 -13.53
CA ASP A 72 -23.61 3.98 -14.23
C ASP A 72 -23.75 3.57 -15.71
N ASN A 73 -22.86 2.75 -16.25
CA ASN A 73 -22.91 2.30 -17.64
C ASN A 73 -23.75 1.04 -17.81
N LEU A 74 -25.08 1.19 -17.72
CA LEU A 74 -26.02 0.09 -17.89
C LEU A 74 -25.93 -0.60 -19.26
N LYS A 75 -25.61 0.17 -20.33
CA LYS A 75 -25.42 -0.41 -21.67
C LYS A 75 -24.27 -1.38 -21.71
N ASP A 76 -23.14 -1.01 -21.12
CA ASP A 76 -21.96 -1.87 -21.06
C ASP A 76 -22.17 -3.08 -20.15
N ARG A 77 -22.99 -2.93 -19.11
CA ARG A 77 -23.36 -4.01 -18.21
C ARG A 77 -24.21 -5.08 -18.87
N PHE A 78 -25.25 -4.68 -19.63
CA PHE A 78 -26.22 -5.61 -20.22
C PHE A 78 -25.92 -5.99 -21.68
N ASN A 79 -25.02 -5.32 -22.36
CA ASN A 79 -24.61 -5.66 -23.73
C ASN A 79 -23.44 -6.67 -23.71
N PHE A 80 -23.69 -7.86 -23.14
CA PHE A 80 -22.71 -8.91 -23.06
C PHE A 80 -23.34 -10.27 -23.37
N LYS A 81 -22.72 -11.00 -24.30
CA LYS A 81 -23.23 -12.31 -24.74
C LYS A 81 -22.19 -13.40 -24.55
N ILE A 82 -22.65 -14.57 -24.15
CA ILE A 82 -21.89 -15.82 -24.15
C ILE A 82 -22.66 -16.80 -25.04
N ASN A 83 -22.03 -17.28 -26.10
CA ASN A 83 -22.65 -18.19 -27.08
C ASN A 83 -23.99 -17.66 -27.61
N GLY A 84 -24.13 -16.34 -27.84
CA GLY A 84 -25.33 -15.71 -28.33
C GLY A 84 -26.41 -15.41 -27.28
N ILE A 85 -26.23 -15.83 -26.04
CA ILE A 85 -27.17 -15.60 -24.93
C ILE A 85 -26.75 -14.35 -24.16
N ASP A 86 -27.71 -13.49 -23.86
CA ASP A 86 -27.48 -12.25 -23.11
C ASP A 86 -27.24 -12.54 -21.63
N TYR A 87 -26.16 -11.92 -21.07
CA TYR A 87 -25.82 -12.01 -19.68
C TYR A 87 -25.60 -10.63 -19.05
N ASP A 88 -26.00 -10.48 -17.80
CA ASP A 88 -25.59 -9.35 -16.98
C ASP A 88 -24.14 -9.56 -16.51
N LYS A 89 -23.22 -8.68 -16.93
CA LYS A 89 -21.80 -8.76 -16.54
C LYS A 89 -21.56 -8.83 -15.03
N LYS A 90 -22.51 -8.37 -14.21
CA LYS A 90 -22.44 -8.45 -12.76
C LYS A 90 -22.37 -9.90 -12.26
N PHE A 91 -22.93 -10.82 -13.01
CA PHE A 91 -22.97 -12.25 -12.69
C PHE A 91 -22.04 -13.09 -13.57
N VAL A 92 -21.17 -12.43 -14.35
CA VAL A 92 -20.15 -13.13 -15.15
C VAL A 92 -18.81 -13.10 -14.40
N PHE A 93 -18.35 -14.28 -14.05
CA PHE A 93 -17.07 -14.50 -13.36
C PHE A 93 -16.07 -15.03 -14.39
N SER A 94 -15.09 -14.21 -14.74
CA SER A 94 -14.05 -14.58 -15.72
C SER A 94 -12.79 -15.15 -15.09
N GLU A 95 -12.66 -15.02 -13.77
CA GLU A 95 -11.51 -15.47 -13.00
C GLU A 95 -11.97 -16.05 -11.66
N MET A 96 -11.15 -16.90 -11.07
CA MET A 96 -11.28 -17.29 -9.67
C MET A 96 -10.71 -16.15 -8.83
N GLY A 97 -11.59 -15.29 -8.30
CA GLY A 97 -11.21 -14.11 -7.55
C GLY A 97 -11.46 -14.23 -6.05
N PHE A 98 -11.17 -13.14 -5.34
CA PHE A 98 -11.25 -13.04 -3.88
C PHE A 98 -12.24 -11.96 -3.46
N ASN A 99 -12.78 -12.07 -2.25
CA ASN A 99 -13.51 -10.97 -1.63
C ASN A 99 -12.55 -10.13 -0.78
N ILE A 100 -11.88 -9.18 -1.42
CA ILE A 100 -10.97 -8.22 -0.77
C ILE A 100 -11.35 -6.77 -1.10
N GLU A 101 -12.65 -6.53 -1.30
CA GLU A 101 -13.16 -5.17 -1.49
C GLU A 101 -12.99 -4.35 -0.20
N PRO A 102 -12.49 -3.10 -0.30
CA PRO A 102 -12.35 -2.24 0.85
C PRO A 102 -13.72 -1.76 1.37
N SER A 103 -13.79 -1.50 2.67
CA SER A 103 -14.94 -0.84 3.27
C SER A 103 -15.00 0.63 2.87
N GLU A 104 -16.16 1.13 2.44
CA GLU A 104 -16.42 2.55 2.16
C GLU A 104 -16.22 3.43 3.40
N ILE A 105 -16.58 2.92 4.59
CA ILE A 105 -16.34 3.60 5.88
C ILE A 105 -14.83 3.72 6.11
N GLY A 106 -14.09 2.63 5.90
CA GLY A 106 -12.63 2.63 6.00
C GLY A 106 -11.98 3.58 4.99
N ALA A 107 -12.45 3.59 3.74
CA ALA A 107 -11.96 4.50 2.71
C ALA A 107 -12.21 5.98 3.08
N SER A 108 -13.40 6.32 3.56
CA SER A 108 -13.73 7.67 4.02
C SER A 108 -12.85 8.13 5.18
N PHE A 109 -12.60 7.25 6.15
CA PHE A 109 -11.66 7.50 7.23
C PHE A 109 -10.24 7.73 6.70
N GLY A 110 -9.81 6.88 5.76
CA GLY A 110 -8.48 6.95 5.11
C GLY A 110 -8.25 8.27 4.37
N LEU A 111 -9.27 8.83 3.71
CA LEU A 111 -9.17 10.13 3.05
C LEU A 111 -8.81 11.24 4.04
N VAL A 112 -9.42 11.24 5.24
CA VAL A 112 -9.06 12.19 6.31
C VAL A 112 -7.63 11.93 6.81
N GLN A 113 -7.20 10.67 6.96
CA GLN A 113 -5.83 10.35 7.35
C GLN A 113 -4.80 10.79 6.31
N LEU A 114 -5.14 10.69 5.02
CA LEU A 114 -4.27 11.11 3.93
C LEU A 114 -3.92 12.62 4.01
N THR A 115 -4.83 13.47 4.47
CA THR A 115 -4.53 14.90 4.68
C THR A 115 -3.46 15.12 5.74
N LYS A 116 -3.30 14.20 6.69
CA LYS A 116 -2.32 14.25 7.78
C LYS A 116 -0.96 13.63 7.42
N LEU A 117 -0.86 12.94 6.28
CA LEU A 117 0.32 12.14 5.90
C LEU A 117 1.63 12.94 6.01
N LYS A 118 1.67 14.13 5.42
CA LYS A 118 2.89 14.99 5.43
C LYS A 118 3.34 15.34 6.85
N ALA A 119 2.41 15.75 7.69
CA ALA A 119 2.70 16.09 9.09
C ALA A 119 3.16 14.86 9.88
N ASN A 120 2.54 13.71 9.66
CA ASN A 120 2.92 12.45 10.29
C ASN A 120 4.35 12.04 9.90
N ILE A 121 4.71 12.12 8.62
CA ILE A 121 6.08 11.82 8.15
C ILE A 121 7.10 12.72 8.84
N ILE A 122 6.87 14.03 8.87
CA ILE A 122 7.78 14.99 9.51
C ILE A 122 7.95 14.68 11.00
N LYS A 123 6.86 14.42 11.72
CA LYS A 123 6.90 14.08 13.14
C LYS A 123 7.66 12.77 13.40
N ARG A 124 7.43 11.75 12.60
CA ARG A 124 8.13 10.45 12.68
C ARG A 124 9.63 10.61 12.41
N GLN A 125 10.02 11.37 11.39
CA GLN A 125 11.43 11.68 11.11
C GLN A 125 12.10 12.41 12.28
N LYS A 126 11.42 13.41 12.88
CA LYS A 126 11.91 14.11 14.07
C LYS A 126 12.16 13.13 15.23
N ASN A 127 11.18 12.27 15.52
CA ASN A 127 11.28 11.29 16.59
C ASN A 127 12.42 10.28 16.32
N PHE A 128 12.51 9.77 15.09
CA PHE A 128 13.57 8.87 14.69
C PHE A 128 14.96 9.51 14.90
N ASN A 129 15.14 10.77 14.51
CA ASN A 129 16.40 11.49 14.68
C ASN A 129 16.75 11.72 16.15
N LEU A 130 15.77 11.91 17.04
CA LEU A 130 16.00 12.00 18.49
C LEU A 130 16.52 10.68 19.04
N HIS A 131 15.87 9.56 18.72
CA HIS A 131 16.34 8.23 19.10
C HIS A 131 17.73 7.94 18.53
N TYR A 132 17.95 8.24 17.24
CA TYR A 132 19.25 8.03 16.62
C TYR A 132 20.37 8.79 17.32
N LYS A 133 20.17 10.07 17.66
CA LYS A 133 21.13 10.89 18.41
C LYS A 133 21.42 10.32 19.80
N PHE A 134 20.39 9.81 20.48
CA PHE A 134 20.55 9.21 21.80
C PHE A 134 21.34 7.89 21.71
N PHE A 135 20.90 6.94 20.90
CA PHE A 135 21.52 5.64 20.77
C PHE A 135 22.91 5.68 20.11
N LYS A 136 23.21 6.73 19.33
CA LYS A 136 24.55 6.94 18.79
C LYS A 136 25.62 7.08 19.90
N LYS A 137 25.26 7.60 21.06
CA LYS A 137 26.15 7.67 22.24
C LYS A 137 26.41 6.29 22.86
N LEU A 138 25.53 5.33 22.58
CA LEU A 138 25.56 3.96 23.06
C LEU A 138 25.94 2.96 21.95
N ASN A 139 26.69 3.42 20.93
CA ASN A 139 27.06 2.60 19.78
C ASN A 139 27.98 1.42 20.12
N HIS A 140 28.62 1.43 21.31
CA HIS A 140 29.35 0.29 21.84
C HIS A 140 28.44 -0.87 22.24
N LEU A 141 27.15 -0.62 22.53
CA LEU A 141 26.16 -1.58 22.97
C LEU A 141 25.21 -2.03 21.85
N PHE A 142 24.97 -1.15 20.88
CA PHE A 142 23.93 -1.35 19.85
C PHE A 142 24.47 -1.18 18.44
N HIS A 143 23.96 -1.99 17.52
CA HIS A 143 24.01 -1.68 16.10
C HIS A 143 22.81 -0.80 15.74
N LEU A 144 23.06 0.33 15.11
CA LEU A 144 22.04 1.28 14.70
C LEU A 144 21.65 1.08 13.23
N PRO A 145 20.44 1.50 12.82
CA PRO A 145 20.03 1.44 11.43
C PRO A 145 20.96 2.30 10.55
N ILE A 146 21.29 1.77 9.38
CA ILE A 146 22.06 2.49 8.36
C ILE A 146 21.10 3.32 7.53
N ILE A 147 21.25 4.65 7.52
CA ILE A 147 20.42 5.57 6.76
C ILE A 147 21.24 6.08 5.58
N LYS A 148 20.79 5.81 4.37
CA LYS A 148 21.36 6.37 3.15
C LYS A 148 20.93 7.83 2.99
N ARG A 149 21.84 8.70 2.54
CA ARG A 149 21.61 10.16 2.44
C ARG A 149 20.45 10.54 1.49
N ASN A 150 20.28 9.77 0.42
CA ASN A 150 19.26 10.01 -0.59
C ASN A 150 17.88 9.42 -0.24
N HIS A 151 17.74 8.82 0.92
CA HIS A 151 16.49 8.19 1.38
C HIS A 151 15.76 9.06 2.39
N SER A 152 14.47 9.22 2.21
CA SER A 152 13.57 9.93 3.13
C SER A 152 12.32 9.11 3.38
N THR A 153 12.01 8.85 4.64
CA THR A 153 10.83 8.08 5.05
C THR A 153 10.35 8.51 6.43
N GLY A 154 9.06 8.35 6.67
CA GLY A 154 8.46 8.47 7.99
C GLY A 154 8.58 7.16 8.78
N MET A 155 9.79 6.72 9.10
CA MET A 155 10.09 5.45 9.77
C MET A 155 8.97 4.96 10.68
N LEU A 156 8.52 3.72 10.51
CA LEU A 156 7.46 3.13 11.33
C LEU A 156 7.95 2.84 12.75
N ALA A 157 9.19 2.35 12.86
CA ALA A 157 9.83 1.98 14.11
C ALA A 157 11.29 2.46 14.14
N PHE A 158 11.92 2.41 15.30
CA PHE A 158 13.35 2.61 15.47
C PHE A 158 14.01 1.26 15.78
N PRO A 159 14.53 0.53 14.77
CA PRO A 159 15.17 -0.77 14.99
C PRO A 159 16.55 -0.61 15.59
N ILE A 160 16.85 -1.40 16.62
CA ILE A 160 18.18 -1.54 17.20
C ILE A 160 18.50 -3.03 17.41
N ILE A 161 19.77 -3.39 17.31
CA ILE A 161 20.25 -4.75 17.57
C ILE A 161 21.29 -4.68 18.68
N ILE A 162 21.12 -5.46 19.73
CA ILE A 162 22.07 -5.57 20.84
C ILE A 162 23.34 -6.30 20.35
N LYS A 163 24.52 -5.80 20.68
CA LYS A 163 25.78 -6.47 20.37
C LYS A 163 26.02 -7.66 21.29
N LYS A 164 26.62 -8.74 20.76
CA LYS A 164 26.75 -10.06 21.41
C LYS A 164 27.37 -10.11 22.80
N ASN A 165 28.04 -9.09 23.26
CA ASN A 165 28.83 -9.10 24.53
C ASN A 165 28.03 -8.57 25.74
N TRP A 166 26.70 -8.69 25.71
CA TRP A 166 25.82 -8.16 26.77
C TRP A 166 25.16 -9.23 27.65
N PHE A 167 25.46 -10.51 27.36
CA PHE A 167 25.02 -11.65 28.17
C PHE A 167 26.21 -12.50 28.57
#